data_9250e1c1cbfb77378a7aeeb1ce62e010
#
_entry.id   9250e1c1cbfb77378a7aeeb1ce62e010
#
_cell.length_a   1.000
_cell.length_b   1.000
_cell.length_c   1.000
_cell.angle_alpha   90.00
_cell.angle_beta   90.00
_cell.angle_gamma   90.00
#
_symmetry.space_group_name_H-M   'P 1'
#
loop_
_entity.id
_entity.type
_entity.pdbx_description
1 polymer ?
#
loop_
_entity_poly.entity_id
_entity_poly.type
_entity_poly.pdbx_seq_one_letter_code
_entity_poly.pdbx_strand_id
1 'polypeptide(L)'
;MIRILTDSASDILPAEAEQLGVTVIPLNVTLEDGTVLQDGVDMTPSAYYEILAGCRKLPTTSQPSPELFENFFLEAAAAEDEVIGIFLSHALSGTYQCAKLAADMANVDNVLFVDSGHVCLSEALLVRLAVQLRDSGKTAGQIAAILEHAKEHLHLVAAIDDLKYLRKGGRLPAAVAVAGGMLGIKPLITIQDGKVAMAGKARGLPGAYVALFKKVEEMGGINPAFPALAGYTVSPREVTPIQTYLRDNLQQEDLLVRQIGCVIGTHAGPGAFGIAFFDKALTLDL
;
A
#
# COMPACT_ATOMS: atom_id res chain seq x y z
N MET A 1 4.08 -25.87 -3.94
CA MET A 1 4.88 -24.61 -4.07
C MET A 1 4.35 -23.58 -3.07
N ILE A 2 5.04 -22.42 -2.86
CA ILE A 2 4.49 -21.32 -2.06
C ILE A 2 3.92 -20.27 -3.01
N ARG A 3 2.61 -20.03 -2.92
CA ARG A 3 1.92 -18.96 -3.64
C ARG A 3 1.80 -17.73 -2.74
N ILE A 4 2.13 -16.56 -3.27
CA ILE A 4 1.96 -15.30 -2.55
C ILE A 4 0.71 -14.60 -3.11
N LEU A 5 -0.19 -14.26 -2.20
CA LEU A 5 -1.46 -13.59 -2.46
C LEU A 5 -1.47 -12.22 -1.78
N THR A 6 -1.92 -11.19 -2.48
CA THR A 6 -2.14 -9.85 -1.91
C THR A 6 -3.40 -9.23 -2.51
N ASP A 7 -3.71 -8.03 -2.12
CA ASP A 7 -4.81 -7.26 -2.69
C ASP A 7 -4.33 -6.01 -3.46
N SER A 8 -5.23 -5.40 -4.23
CA SER A 8 -4.86 -4.28 -5.12
C SER A 8 -4.50 -2.99 -4.38
N ALA A 9 -4.79 -2.89 -3.08
CA ALA A 9 -4.34 -1.75 -2.29
C ALA A 9 -2.81 -1.73 -2.09
N SER A 10 -2.10 -2.82 -2.43
CA SER A 10 -0.63 -2.86 -2.52
C SER A 10 -0.08 -2.05 -3.71
N ASP A 11 -0.94 -1.65 -4.66
CA ASP A 11 -0.54 -0.98 -5.90
C ASP A 11 0.51 -1.74 -6.74
N ILE A 12 0.58 -3.08 -6.57
CA ILE A 12 1.38 -3.95 -7.44
C ILE A 12 0.64 -4.08 -8.76
N LEU A 13 1.28 -3.58 -9.83
CA LEU A 13 0.70 -3.58 -11.15
C LEU A 13 0.68 -4.99 -11.77
N PRO A 14 -0.25 -5.31 -12.70
CA PRO A 14 -0.37 -6.66 -13.28
C PRO A 14 0.93 -7.20 -13.87
N ALA A 15 1.69 -6.39 -14.61
CA ALA A 15 2.98 -6.81 -15.17
C ALA A 15 4.04 -7.10 -14.09
N GLU A 16 4.02 -6.35 -13.00
CA GLU A 16 4.90 -6.59 -11.84
C GLU A 16 4.46 -7.87 -11.10
N ALA A 17 3.16 -8.06 -10.91
CA ALA A 17 2.60 -9.25 -10.27
C ALA A 17 3.00 -10.53 -11.01
N GLU A 18 2.93 -10.51 -12.35
CA GLU A 18 3.40 -11.61 -13.20
C GLU A 18 4.90 -11.88 -13.02
N GLN A 19 5.74 -10.86 -13.03
CA GLN A 19 7.18 -10.98 -12.84
C GLN A 19 7.55 -11.53 -11.46
N LEU A 20 6.81 -11.12 -10.42
CA LEU A 20 7.03 -11.56 -9.05
C LEU A 20 6.40 -12.94 -8.75
N GLY A 21 5.57 -13.47 -9.64
CA GLY A 21 4.77 -14.68 -9.39
C GLY A 21 3.83 -14.50 -8.18
N VAL A 22 3.13 -13.36 -8.12
CA VAL A 22 2.20 -12.98 -7.07
C VAL A 22 0.81 -12.85 -7.66
N THR A 23 -0.21 -13.29 -6.93
CA THR A 23 -1.61 -13.05 -7.29
C THR A 23 -2.13 -11.84 -6.54
N VAL A 24 -2.79 -10.92 -7.26
CA VAL A 24 -3.41 -9.71 -6.70
C VAL A 24 -4.92 -9.82 -6.83
N ILE A 25 -5.63 -9.81 -5.71
CA ILE A 25 -7.10 -9.79 -5.69
C ILE A 25 -7.58 -8.33 -5.76
N PRO A 26 -8.41 -7.97 -6.77
CA PRO A 26 -8.85 -6.59 -6.93
C PRO A 26 -9.89 -6.19 -5.88
N LEU A 27 -9.70 -5.03 -5.25
CA LEU A 27 -10.75 -4.31 -4.53
C LEU A 27 -11.65 -3.59 -5.53
N ASN A 28 -12.80 -3.11 -5.07
CA ASN A 28 -13.76 -2.41 -5.91
C ASN A 28 -13.77 -0.91 -5.62
N VAL A 29 -14.01 -0.14 -6.68
CA VAL A 29 -14.33 1.29 -6.64
C VAL A 29 -15.71 1.49 -7.23
N THR A 30 -16.63 2.10 -6.48
CA THR A 30 -17.97 2.47 -6.95
C THR A 30 -17.99 3.94 -7.30
N LEU A 31 -18.25 4.25 -8.56
CA LEU A 31 -18.33 5.61 -9.10
C LEU A 31 -19.66 6.30 -8.69
N GLU A 32 -19.75 7.61 -8.99
CA GLU A 32 -20.94 8.43 -8.66
C GLU A 32 -22.24 7.91 -9.29
N ASP A 33 -22.17 7.33 -10.47
CA ASP A 33 -23.32 6.77 -11.22
C ASP A 33 -23.70 5.35 -10.77
N GLY A 34 -22.97 4.76 -9.81
CA GLY A 34 -23.18 3.41 -9.33
C GLY A 34 -22.38 2.34 -10.08
N THR A 35 -21.59 2.69 -11.09
CA THR A 35 -20.70 1.76 -11.77
C THR A 35 -19.66 1.24 -10.80
N VAL A 36 -19.49 -0.07 -10.74
CA VAL A 36 -18.47 -0.75 -9.93
C VAL A 36 -17.32 -1.18 -10.82
N LEU A 37 -16.10 -0.78 -10.47
CA LEU A 37 -14.87 -1.09 -11.18
C LEU A 37 -13.92 -1.86 -10.27
N GLN A 38 -13.25 -2.86 -10.82
CA GLN A 38 -12.17 -3.59 -10.16
C GLN A 38 -10.84 -2.83 -10.34
N ASP A 39 -10.20 -2.51 -9.23
CA ASP A 39 -8.94 -1.77 -9.19
C ASP A 39 -7.80 -2.55 -9.87
N GLY A 40 -7.09 -1.90 -10.78
CA GLY A 40 -6.01 -2.51 -11.58
C GLY A 40 -6.47 -3.44 -12.70
N VAL A 41 -7.79 -3.67 -12.87
CA VAL A 41 -8.38 -4.52 -13.91
C VAL A 41 -9.19 -3.71 -14.91
N ASP A 42 -10.22 -3.00 -14.45
CA ASP A 42 -11.16 -2.32 -15.32
C ASP A 42 -10.71 -0.91 -15.71
N MET A 43 -9.75 -0.35 -14.98
CA MET A 43 -9.33 1.03 -15.18
C MET A 43 -7.86 1.25 -14.80
N THR A 44 -7.17 2.08 -15.59
CA THR A 44 -5.84 2.56 -15.24
C THR A 44 -5.91 3.69 -14.20
N PRO A 45 -4.90 3.85 -13.33
CA PRO A 45 -4.85 4.96 -12.39
C PRO A 45 -5.00 6.32 -13.07
N SER A 46 -4.34 6.55 -14.20
CA SER A 46 -4.42 7.83 -14.93
C SER A 46 -5.84 8.18 -15.34
N ALA A 47 -6.58 7.23 -15.95
CA ALA A 47 -7.98 7.44 -16.34
C ALA A 47 -8.87 7.69 -15.10
N TYR A 48 -8.59 7.00 -14.01
CA TYR A 48 -9.33 7.19 -12.77
C TYR A 48 -9.18 8.61 -12.19
N TYR A 49 -7.98 9.17 -12.18
CA TYR A 49 -7.77 10.52 -11.66
C TYR A 49 -8.46 11.60 -12.49
N GLU A 50 -8.67 11.39 -13.79
CA GLU A 50 -9.49 12.27 -14.63
C GLU A 50 -10.95 12.25 -14.17
N ILE A 51 -11.49 11.05 -13.89
CA ILE A 51 -12.85 10.90 -13.35
C ILE A 51 -12.96 11.54 -11.97
N LEU A 52 -11.99 11.24 -11.07
CA LEU A 52 -11.98 11.76 -9.68
C LEU A 52 -11.96 13.29 -9.66
N ALA A 53 -11.26 13.93 -10.59
CA ALA A 53 -11.20 15.38 -10.70
C ALA A 53 -12.55 16.00 -11.12
N GLY A 54 -13.37 15.29 -11.90
CA GLY A 54 -14.66 15.75 -12.42
C GLY A 54 -15.88 15.37 -11.56
N CYS A 55 -15.74 14.47 -10.58
CA CYS A 55 -16.87 13.96 -9.83
C CYS A 55 -17.42 14.99 -8.81
N ARG A 56 -18.75 15.04 -8.67
CA ARG A 56 -19.44 15.86 -7.65
C ARG A 56 -19.54 15.11 -6.32
N LYS A 57 -19.81 13.82 -6.38
CA LYS A 57 -19.79 12.90 -5.25
C LYS A 57 -18.57 12.01 -5.36
N LEU A 58 -17.74 11.96 -4.31
CA LEU A 58 -16.55 11.12 -4.33
C LEU A 58 -16.94 9.64 -4.49
N PRO A 59 -16.17 8.87 -5.28
CA PRO A 59 -16.28 7.43 -5.33
C PRO A 59 -16.11 6.81 -3.94
N THR A 60 -16.56 5.56 -3.78
CA THR A 60 -16.37 4.76 -2.57
C THR A 60 -15.64 3.47 -2.91
N THR A 61 -15.00 2.87 -1.92
CA THR A 61 -14.28 1.60 -2.10
C THR A 61 -14.91 0.51 -1.25
N SER A 62 -14.81 -0.72 -1.71
CA SER A 62 -15.19 -1.91 -0.96
C SER A 62 -14.16 -3.03 -1.10
N GLN A 63 -14.13 -3.91 -0.11
CA GLN A 63 -13.34 -5.14 -0.15
C GLN A 63 -13.74 -6.04 -1.32
N PRO A 64 -12.88 -6.99 -1.73
CA PRO A 64 -13.22 -7.99 -2.74
C PRO A 64 -14.40 -8.88 -2.33
N SER A 65 -15.02 -9.56 -3.31
CA SER A 65 -15.97 -10.64 -3.01
C SER A 65 -15.24 -11.81 -2.35
N PRO A 66 -15.82 -12.46 -1.31
CA PRO A 66 -15.27 -13.67 -0.72
C PRO A 66 -15.01 -14.79 -1.74
N GLU A 67 -15.84 -14.88 -2.77
CA GLU A 67 -15.71 -15.89 -3.84
C GLU A 67 -14.37 -15.83 -4.58
N LEU A 68 -13.79 -14.61 -4.75
CA LEU A 68 -12.48 -14.48 -5.41
C LEU A 68 -11.37 -15.13 -4.57
N PHE A 69 -11.42 -14.99 -3.25
CA PHE A 69 -10.50 -15.64 -2.34
C PHE A 69 -10.74 -17.14 -2.28
N GLU A 70 -12.00 -17.56 -2.14
CA GLU A 70 -12.39 -18.97 -2.06
C GLU A 70 -11.90 -19.75 -3.29
N ASN A 71 -12.14 -19.25 -4.49
CA ASN A 71 -11.68 -19.89 -5.73
C ASN A 71 -10.16 -20.05 -5.77
N PHE A 72 -9.42 -19.02 -5.36
CA PHE A 72 -7.95 -19.07 -5.30
C PHE A 72 -7.46 -20.12 -4.27
N PHE A 73 -8.06 -20.15 -3.09
CA PHE A 73 -7.67 -21.08 -2.04
C PHE A 73 -7.98 -22.53 -2.40
N LEU A 74 -9.13 -22.81 -3.01
CA LEU A 74 -9.49 -24.14 -3.50
C LEU A 74 -8.54 -24.61 -4.61
N GLU A 75 -8.16 -23.72 -5.53
CA GLU A 75 -7.18 -24.03 -6.58
C GLU A 75 -5.80 -24.35 -5.98
N ALA A 76 -5.34 -23.55 -5.01
CA ALA A 76 -4.07 -23.78 -4.34
C ALA A 76 -4.08 -25.11 -3.55
N ALA A 77 -5.16 -25.40 -2.83
CA ALA A 77 -5.31 -26.64 -2.09
C ALA A 77 -5.32 -27.87 -3.01
N ALA A 78 -6.02 -27.80 -4.16
CA ALA A 78 -6.02 -28.88 -5.16
C ALA A 78 -4.65 -29.15 -5.78
N ALA A 79 -3.78 -28.13 -5.82
CA ALA A 79 -2.39 -28.23 -6.28
C ALA A 79 -1.40 -28.61 -5.17
N GLU A 80 -1.87 -28.81 -3.93
CA GLU A 80 -1.03 -29.04 -2.73
C GLU A 80 -0.01 -27.91 -2.51
N ASP A 81 -0.39 -26.67 -2.87
CA ASP A 81 0.43 -25.48 -2.67
C ASP A 81 0.12 -24.82 -1.30
N GLU A 82 1.14 -24.27 -0.64
CA GLU A 82 0.97 -23.40 0.52
C GLU A 82 0.71 -21.96 0.05
N VAL A 83 -0.12 -21.22 0.76
CA VAL A 83 -0.43 -19.82 0.44
C VAL A 83 0.04 -18.91 1.56
N ILE A 84 0.67 -17.79 1.21
CA ILE A 84 0.91 -16.68 2.11
C ILE A 84 0.08 -15.49 1.61
N GLY A 85 -0.99 -15.18 2.34
CA GLY A 85 -1.86 -14.02 2.06
C GLY A 85 -1.42 -12.80 2.84
N ILE A 86 -0.95 -11.77 2.14
CA ILE A 86 -0.48 -10.50 2.71
C ILE A 86 -1.47 -9.42 2.27
N PHE A 87 -2.18 -8.81 3.18
CA PHE A 87 -3.27 -7.88 2.86
C PHE A 87 -3.09 -6.54 3.57
N LEU A 88 -3.73 -5.50 3.01
CA LEU A 88 -3.75 -4.19 3.66
C LEU A 88 -4.28 -4.29 5.09
N SER A 89 -3.89 -3.33 5.92
CA SER A 89 -4.26 -3.28 7.34
C SER A 89 -5.75 -3.53 7.58
N HIS A 90 -6.05 -4.47 8.48
CA HIS A 90 -7.41 -4.77 8.92
C HIS A 90 -8.13 -3.55 9.53
N ALA A 91 -7.37 -2.58 10.04
CA ALA A 91 -7.91 -1.35 10.60
C ALA A 91 -8.37 -0.33 9.54
N LEU A 92 -7.98 -0.53 8.26
CA LEU A 92 -8.35 0.30 7.11
C LEU A 92 -9.41 -0.34 6.23
N SER A 93 -9.46 -1.68 6.16
CA SER A 93 -10.37 -2.43 5.30
C SER A 93 -10.76 -3.78 5.89
N GLY A 94 -11.94 -4.27 5.51
CA GLY A 94 -12.38 -5.62 5.83
C GLY A 94 -11.73 -6.72 4.97
N THR A 95 -10.81 -6.40 4.06
CA THR A 95 -10.21 -7.35 3.11
C THR A 95 -9.52 -8.53 3.80
N TYR A 96 -8.70 -8.26 4.82
CA TYR A 96 -8.03 -9.30 5.62
C TYR A 96 -9.03 -10.28 6.25
N GLN A 97 -10.10 -9.77 6.86
CA GLN A 97 -11.13 -10.61 7.47
C GLN A 97 -11.96 -11.36 6.42
N CYS A 98 -12.21 -10.75 5.27
CA CYS A 98 -12.88 -11.38 4.14
C CYS A 98 -12.08 -12.58 3.62
N ALA A 99 -10.77 -12.43 3.46
CA ALA A 99 -9.89 -13.53 3.02
C ALA A 99 -9.88 -14.68 4.03
N LYS A 100 -9.81 -14.40 5.33
CA LYS A 100 -9.87 -15.42 6.39
C LYS A 100 -11.20 -16.16 6.38
N LEU A 101 -12.31 -15.45 6.29
CA LEU A 101 -13.63 -16.04 6.20
C LEU A 101 -13.76 -16.95 4.96
N ALA A 102 -13.21 -16.54 3.82
CA ALA A 102 -13.23 -17.34 2.60
C ALA A 102 -12.43 -18.64 2.75
N ALA A 103 -11.28 -18.63 3.43
CA ALA A 103 -10.52 -19.84 3.72
C ALA A 103 -11.28 -20.78 4.65
N ASP A 104 -11.94 -20.25 5.68
CA ASP A 104 -12.79 -21.04 6.59
C ASP A 104 -13.97 -21.67 5.82
N MET A 105 -14.62 -20.94 4.91
CA MET A 105 -15.71 -21.44 4.06
C MET A 105 -15.23 -22.52 3.08
N ALA A 106 -14.05 -22.34 2.49
CA ALA A 106 -13.41 -23.33 1.62
C ALA A 106 -12.89 -24.57 2.39
N ASN A 107 -12.87 -24.51 3.73
CA ASN A 107 -12.33 -25.53 4.61
C ASN A 107 -10.89 -25.95 4.23
N VAL A 108 -10.04 -24.94 3.99
CA VAL A 108 -8.61 -25.12 3.68
C VAL A 108 -7.74 -24.69 4.87
N ASP A 109 -6.61 -25.37 5.07
CA ASP A 109 -5.66 -25.15 6.17
C ASP A 109 -4.24 -24.81 5.69
N ASN A 110 -4.06 -24.72 4.38
CA ASN A 110 -2.78 -24.44 3.72
C ASN A 110 -2.48 -22.95 3.53
N VAL A 111 -3.16 -22.05 4.27
CA VAL A 111 -3.04 -20.60 4.13
C VAL A 111 -2.49 -19.95 5.40
N LEU A 112 -1.38 -19.24 5.27
CA LEU A 112 -0.84 -18.34 6.31
C LEU A 112 -1.24 -16.91 6.02
N PHE A 113 -1.86 -16.24 6.98
CA PHE A 113 -2.34 -14.87 6.86
C PHE A 113 -1.41 -13.89 7.56
N VAL A 114 -0.99 -12.87 6.84
CA VAL A 114 -0.21 -11.73 7.35
C VAL A 114 -1.05 -10.47 7.21
N ASP A 115 -1.47 -9.90 8.33
CA ASP A 115 -1.95 -8.53 8.34
C ASP A 115 -0.76 -7.61 8.22
N SER A 116 -0.63 -6.92 7.10
CA SER A 116 0.52 -6.04 6.89
C SER A 116 0.61 -4.93 7.94
N GLY A 117 -0.51 -4.54 8.55
CA GLY A 117 -0.60 -3.32 9.35
C GLY A 117 -0.31 -2.05 8.53
N HIS A 118 -0.21 -2.19 7.22
CA HIS A 118 0.20 -1.18 6.26
C HIS A 118 -0.77 -1.10 5.08
N VAL A 119 -0.41 -0.30 4.07
CA VAL A 119 -1.21 -0.08 2.85
C VAL A 119 -0.32 0.49 1.75
N CYS A 120 -0.71 0.31 0.49
CA CYS A 120 -0.07 0.97 -0.64
C CYS A 120 1.41 0.54 -0.78
N LEU A 121 2.31 1.49 -0.94
CA LEU A 121 3.75 1.27 -1.14
C LEU A 121 4.38 0.41 -0.03
N SER A 122 3.96 0.59 1.22
CA SER A 122 4.51 -0.18 2.33
C SER A 122 4.01 -1.63 2.33
N GLU A 123 2.75 -1.87 1.97
CA GLU A 123 2.26 -3.24 1.76
C GLU A 123 3.01 -3.93 0.62
N ALA A 124 3.25 -3.23 -0.50
CA ALA A 124 4.03 -3.75 -1.61
C ALA A 124 5.46 -4.15 -1.22
N LEU A 125 6.10 -3.41 -0.30
CA LEU A 125 7.43 -3.77 0.20
C LEU A 125 7.41 -5.09 0.97
N LEU A 126 6.38 -5.34 1.78
CA LEU A 126 6.22 -6.64 2.46
C LEU A 126 6.01 -7.78 1.47
N VAL A 127 5.18 -7.57 0.45
CA VAL A 127 4.97 -8.56 -0.62
C VAL A 127 6.28 -8.87 -1.35
N ARG A 128 7.07 -7.85 -1.70
CA ARG A 128 8.37 -8.04 -2.35
C ARG A 128 9.36 -8.77 -1.46
N LEU A 129 9.38 -8.48 -0.15
CA LEU A 129 10.19 -9.21 0.81
C LEU A 129 9.76 -10.68 0.88
N ALA A 130 8.46 -10.97 0.90
CA ALA A 130 7.96 -12.34 0.87
C ALA A 130 8.42 -13.10 -0.38
N VAL A 131 8.39 -12.45 -1.56
CA VAL A 131 8.92 -13.02 -2.82
C VAL A 131 10.41 -13.34 -2.70
N GLN A 132 11.21 -12.40 -2.22
CA GLN A 132 12.65 -12.60 -2.03
C GLN A 132 12.95 -13.78 -1.08
N LEU A 133 12.21 -13.89 0.01
CA LEU A 133 12.34 -15.00 0.99
C LEU A 133 11.90 -16.34 0.38
N ARG A 134 10.80 -16.38 -0.37
CA ARG A 134 10.36 -17.56 -1.11
C ARG A 134 11.45 -18.02 -2.08
N ASP A 135 11.99 -17.12 -2.88
CA ASP A 135 12.97 -17.41 -3.91
C ASP A 135 14.34 -17.80 -3.31
N SER A 136 14.61 -17.42 -2.05
CA SER A 136 15.75 -17.90 -1.27
C SER A 136 15.53 -19.28 -0.60
N GLY A 137 14.36 -19.89 -0.80
CA GLY A 137 14.04 -21.23 -0.31
C GLY A 137 13.56 -21.32 1.15
N LYS A 138 13.12 -20.20 1.74
CA LYS A 138 12.48 -20.22 3.07
C LYS A 138 11.11 -20.92 3.01
N THR A 139 10.75 -21.61 4.08
CA THR A 139 9.40 -22.18 4.21
C THR A 139 8.34 -21.11 4.42
N ALA A 140 7.07 -21.40 4.14
CA ALA A 140 5.96 -20.48 4.35
C ALA A 140 5.89 -19.96 5.80
N GLY A 141 6.09 -20.83 6.78
CA GLY A 141 6.13 -20.45 8.19
C GLY A 141 7.29 -19.51 8.55
N GLN A 142 8.49 -19.73 7.97
CA GLN A 142 9.63 -18.84 8.15
C GLN A 142 9.37 -17.45 7.52
N ILE A 143 8.80 -17.45 6.31
CA ILE A 143 8.44 -16.19 5.63
C ILE A 143 7.44 -15.39 6.48
N ALA A 144 6.35 -16.01 6.91
CA ALA A 144 5.35 -15.33 7.74
C ALA A 144 5.95 -14.74 9.03
N ALA A 145 6.81 -15.50 9.73
CA ALA A 145 7.48 -15.02 10.94
C ALA A 145 8.42 -13.82 10.67
N ILE A 146 9.17 -13.86 9.56
CA ILE A 146 10.03 -12.75 9.14
C ILE A 146 9.22 -11.51 8.79
N LEU A 147 8.11 -11.67 8.08
CA LEU A 147 7.22 -10.55 7.73
C LEU A 147 6.59 -9.89 8.97
N GLU A 148 6.19 -10.68 9.98
CA GLU A 148 5.67 -10.17 11.25
C GLU A 148 6.71 -9.31 11.99
N HIS A 149 7.99 -9.66 11.90
CA HIS A 149 9.06 -8.82 12.43
C HIS A 149 9.34 -7.60 11.54
N ALA A 150 9.44 -7.79 10.22
CA ALA A 150 9.81 -6.74 9.29
C ALA A 150 8.80 -5.58 9.25
N LYS A 151 7.50 -5.86 9.42
CA LYS A 151 6.47 -4.83 9.42
C LYS A 151 6.62 -3.79 10.55
N GLU A 152 7.26 -4.13 11.67
CA GLU A 152 7.55 -3.20 12.76
C GLU A 152 8.61 -2.14 12.38
N HIS A 153 9.41 -2.45 11.36
CA HIS A 153 10.48 -1.60 10.80
C HIS A 153 10.09 -0.94 9.48
N LEU A 154 8.83 -1.10 9.08
CA LEU A 154 8.33 -0.60 7.81
C LEU A 154 7.61 0.72 8.01
N HIS A 155 7.93 1.70 7.16
CA HIS A 155 7.40 3.05 7.26
C HIS A 155 6.83 3.52 5.93
N LEU A 156 5.78 4.34 6.02
CA LEU A 156 5.21 5.12 4.92
C LEU A 156 5.11 6.58 5.38
N VAL A 157 5.63 7.50 4.59
CA VAL A 157 5.43 8.94 4.77
C VAL A 157 4.90 9.51 3.47
N ALA A 158 3.77 10.20 3.53
CA ALA A 158 3.16 10.81 2.35
C ALA A 158 2.70 12.24 2.63
N ALA A 159 2.86 13.11 1.65
CA ALA A 159 2.26 14.43 1.63
C ALA A 159 0.92 14.36 0.88
N ILE A 160 -0.11 14.95 1.47
CA ILE A 160 -1.48 14.97 0.97
C ILE A 160 -1.87 16.41 0.61
N ASP A 161 -2.61 16.59 -0.46
CA ASP A 161 -3.14 17.91 -0.84
C ASP A 161 -4.33 18.33 0.03
N ASP A 162 -5.27 17.42 0.21
CA ASP A 162 -6.52 17.70 0.91
C ASP A 162 -6.98 16.47 1.70
N LEU A 163 -7.00 16.57 3.01
CA LEU A 163 -7.46 15.52 3.92
C LEU A 163 -8.97 15.19 3.76
N LYS A 164 -9.71 15.98 2.94
CA LYS A 164 -11.14 15.72 2.69
C LYS A 164 -11.41 14.31 2.14
N TYR A 165 -10.49 13.79 1.32
CA TYR A 165 -10.61 12.44 0.74
C TYR A 165 -10.53 11.37 1.82
N LEU A 166 -9.50 11.39 2.64
CA LEU A 166 -9.34 10.50 3.80
C LEU A 166 -10.52 10.62 4.77
N ARG A 167 -10.97 11.85 5.05
CA ARG A 167 -12.09 12.11 5.96
C ARG A 167 -13.42 11.57 5.42
N LYS A 168 -13.76 11.89 4.17
CA LYS A 168 -15.01 11.42 3.54
C LYS A 168 -15.00 9.92 3.33
N GLY A 169 -13.83 9.33 3.07
CA GLY A 169 -13.64 7.89 2.99
C GLY A 169 -13.67 7.18 4.35
N GLY A 170 -13.68 7.91 5.47
CA GLY A 170 -13.71 7.33 6.82
C GLY A 170 -12.38 6.70 7.27
N ARG A 171 -11.27 6.95 6.58
CA ARG A 171 -9.93 6.42 6.90
C ARG A 171 -9.06 7.42 7.67
N LEU A 172 -9.57 8.63 7.92
CA LEU A 172 -8.93 9.58 8.83
C LEU A 172 -9.55 9.45 10.21
N PRO A 173 -8.77 9.18 11.28
CA PRO A 173 -9.31 9.09 12.64
C PRO A 173 -10.04 10.37 13.06
N ALA A 174 -11.17 10.22 13.74
CA ALA A 174 -12.01 11.35 14.16
C ALA A 174 -11.27 12.35 15.08
N ALA A 175 -10.26 11.86 15.82
CA ALA A 175 -9.42 12.71 16.68
C ALA A 175 -8.48 13.65 15.90
N VAL A 176 -8.28 13.42 14.59
CA VAL A 176 -7.51 14.32 13.75
C VAL A 176 -8.38 15.54 13.45
N ALA A 177 -8.17 16.61 14.21
CA ALA A 177 -8.80 17.89 13.93
C ALA A 177 -8.31 18.41 12.58
N VAL A 178 -9.16 18.32 11.57
CA VAL A 178 -8.93 18.98 10.29
C VAL A 178 -9.20 20.48 10.54
N ALA A 179 -8.15 21.22 10.88
CA ALA A 179 -8.21 22.67 10.77
C ALA A 179 -8.58 22.99 9.32
N GLY A 180 -9.76 23.56 9.12
CA GLY A 180 -10.32 23.85 7.79
C GLY A 180 -9.26 24.42 6.88
N GLY A 181 -9.25 23.97 5.63
CA GLY A 181 -8.20 24.14 4.62
C GLY A 181 -7.43 25.44 4.72
N MET A 182 -6.29 25.41 5.38
CA MET A 182 -5.36 26.53 5.34
C MET A 182 -4.70 26.51 3.97
N LEU A 183 -5.00 27.53 3.18
CA LEU A 183 -4.45 27.69 1.84
C LEU A 183 -2.93 27.48 1.85
N GLY A 184 -2.46 26.51 1.07
CA GLY A 184 -1.03 26.22 0.93
C GLY A 184 -0.40 25.37 2.04
N ILE A 185 -1.18 24.78 2.95
CA ILE A 185 -0.67 23.79 3.92
C ILE A 185 -0.80 22.39 3.32
N LYS A 186 0.30 21.64 3.35
CA LYS A 186 0.39 20.22 2.95
C LYS A 186 0.49 19.36 4.21
N PRO A 187 -0.56 18.59 4.56
CA PRO A 187 -0.48 17.60 5.62
C PRO A 187 0.50 16.48 5.24
N LEU A 188 1.28 16.01 6.21
CA LEU A 188 2.02 14.78 6.11
C LEU A 188 1.33 13.70 6.94
N ILE A 189 1.20 12.52 6.37
CA ILE A 189 0.61 11.35 7.01
C ILE A 189 1.62 10.19 7.06
N THR A 190 1.37 9.27 7.96
CA THR A 190 2.03 7.97 8.07
C THR A 190 1.00 6.91 8.44
N ILE A 191 1.43 5.65 8.50
CA ILE A 191 0.66 4.56 9.10
C ILE A 191 1.23 4.28 10.48
N GLN A 192 0.36 4.27 11.49
CA GLN A 192 0.68 3.94 12.86
C GLN A 192 -0.42 3.06 13.43
N ASP A 193 -0.05 1.94 14.04
CA ASP A 193 -1.01 0.95 14.57
C ASP A 193 -2.06 0.54 13.52
N GLY A 194 -1.62 0.36 12.27
CA GLY A 194 -2.47 0.00 11.15
C GLY A 194 -3.42 1.10 10.64
N LYS A 195 -3.33 2.33 11.13
CA LYS A 195 -4.23 3.45 10.80
C LYS A 195 -3.46 4.64 10.24
N VAL A 196 -4.16 5.47 9.48
CA VAL A 196 -3.61 6.75 9.05
C VAL A 196 -3.41 7.66 10.26
N ALA A 197 -2.21 8.16 10.43
CA ALA A 197 -1.83 9.11 11.48
C ALA A 197 -1.20 10.36 10.88
N MET A 198 -1.28 11.48 11.59
CA MET A 198 -0.59 12.71 11.19
C MET A 198 0.89 12.62 11.51
N ALA A 199 1.74 12.77 10.49
CA ALA A 199 3.20 12.82 10.63
C ALA A 199 3.74 14.26 10.70
N GLY A 200 2.92 15.24 10.35
CA GLY A 200 3.29 16.63 10.36
C GLY A 200 2.45 17.50 9.41
N LYS A 201 2.92 18.70 9.19
CA LYS A 201 2.36 19.64 8.21
C LYS A 201 3.46 20.56 7.68
N ALA A 202 3.35 21.00 6.45
CA ALA A 202 4.30 21.89 5.83
C ALA A 202 3.60 22.97 5.00
N ARG A 203 4.29 24.06 4.70
CA ARG A 203 3.74 25.11 3.84
C ARG A 203 4.31 24.98 2.43
N GLY A 204 3.41 24.85 1.47
CA GLY A 204 3.75 24.70 0.06
C GLY A 204 4.47 23.39 -0.27
N LEU A 205 4.67 23.14 -1.54
CA LEU A 205 5.30 21.94 -2.05
C LEU A 205 6.77 21.78 -1.62
N PRO A 206 7.64 22.82 -1.69
CA PRO A 206 9.02 22.71 -1.23
C PRO A 206 9.11 22.36 0.26
N GLY A 207 8.27 22.99 1.10
CA GLY A 207 8.21 22.68 2.52
C GLY A 207 7.76 21.24 2.80
N ALA A 208 6.88 20.68 1.97
CA ALA A 208 6.43 19.31 2.10
C ALA A 208 7.58 18.30 1.89
N TYR A 209 8.45 18.51 0.91
CA TYR A 209 9.63 17.66 0.70
C TYR A 209 10.61 17.73 1.88
N VAL A 210 10.92 18.93 2.35
CA VAL A 210 11.81 19.11 3.51
C VAL A 210 11.25 18.38 4.73
N ALA A 211 9.95 18.52 4.99
CA ALA A 211 9.30 17.86 6.12
C ALA A 211 9.22 16.33 5.93
N LEU A 212 9.02 15.84 4.70
CA LEU A 212 9.02 14.43 4.37
C LEU A 212 10.39 13.81 4.64
N PHE A 213 11.47 14.40 4.12
CA PHE A 213 12.84 13.88 4.33
C PHE A 213 13.25 13.93 5.80
N LYS A 214 12.91 15.01 6.51
CA LYS A 214 13.12 15.08 7.95
C LYS A 214 12.39 13.95 8.67
N LYS A 215 11.15 13.64 8.25
CA LYS A 215 10.37 12.56 8.86
C LYS A 215 10.97 11.19 8.58
N VAL A 216 11.49 10.95 7.39
CA VAL A 216 12.23 9.73 7.03
C VAL A 216 13.41 9.52 7.99
N GLU A 217 14.21 10.57 8.23
CA GLU A 217 15.35 10.48 9.19
C GLU A 217 14.89 10.25 10.63
N GLU A 218 13.80 10.92 11.07
CA GLU A 218 13.22 10.71 12.41
C GLU A 218 12.69 9.28 12.62
N MET A 219 12.31 8.59 11.56
CA MET A 219 11.84 7.20 11.55
C MET A 219 12.97 6.17 11.40
N GLY A 220 14.22 6.56 11.64
CA GLY A 220 15.38 5.65 11.59
C GLY A 220 16.15 5.66 10.28
N GLY A 221 15.71 6.45 9.30
CA GLY A 221 16.33 6.54 7.97
C GLY A 221 16.16 5.28 7.13
N ILE A 222 16.41 5.39 5.84
CA ILE A 222 16.20 4.30 4.89
C ILE A 222 17.32 3.26 5.00
N ASN A 223 16.95 1.99 5.13
CA ASN A 223 17.89 0.86 5.12
C ASN A 223 18.36 0.60 3.69
N PRO A 224 19.67 0.72 3.39
CA PRO A 224 20.16 0.53 2.02
C PRO A 224 20.15 -0.94 1.55
N ALA A 225 19.94 -1.90 2.46
CA ALA A 225 19.85 -3.32 2.10
C ALA A 225 18.51 -3.70 1.44
N PHE A 226 17.51 -2.82 1.49
CA PHE A 226 16.17 -3.05 0.95
C PHE A 226 15.78 -1.95 -0.03
N PRO A 227 14.93 -2.25 -1.04
CA PRO A 227 14.42 -1.24 -1.93
C PRO A 227 13.52 -0.26 -1.18
N ALA A 228 13.53 1.01 -1.60
CA ALA A 228 12.48 1.97 -1.25
C ALA A 228 11.51 2.14 -2.41
N LEU A 229 10.24 2.44 -2.09
CA LEU A 229 9.18 2.67 -3.06
C LEU A 229 8.68 4.10 -2.95
N ALA A 230 8.70 4.87 -4.05
CA ALA A 230 8.03 6.15 -4.12
C ALA A 230 6.75 6.06 -4.95
N GLY A 231 5.75 6.81 -4.55
CA GLY A 231 4.47 6.85 -5.25
C GLY A 231 3.91 8.26 -5.40
N TYR A 232 3.11 8.42 -6.44
CA TYR A 232 2.39 9.66 -6.76
C TYR A 232 0.99 9.34 -7.27
N THR A 233 0.07 10.28 -7.14
CA THR A 233 -1.31 10.09 -7.63
C THR A 233 -1.50 10.62 -9.05
N VAL A 234 -1.12 11.85 -9.34
CA VAL A 234 -1.40 12.48 -10.63
C VAL A 234 -0.17 12.68 -11.49
N SER A 235 0.91 13.22 -10.94
CA SER A 235 2.09 13.59 -11.72
C SER A 235 3.36 12.90 -11.24
N PRO A 236 4.10 12.20 -12.12
CA PRO A 236 5.39 11.60 -11.76
C PRO A 236 6.45 12.64 -11.36
N ARG A 237 6.25 13.92 -11.69
CA ARG A 237 7.13 15.02 -11.25
C ARG A 237 7.13 15.19 -9.73
N GLU A 238 6.06 14.75 -9.05
CA GLU A 238 5.94 14.82 -7.59
C GLU A 238 6.94 13.93 -6.86
N VAL A 239 7.46 12.88 -7.48
CA VAL A 239 8.48 12.00 -6.88
C VAL A 239 9.92 12.31 -7.32
N THR A 240 10.12 13.23 -8.27
CA THR A 240 11.47 13.61 -8.73
C THR A 240 12.38 14.10 -7.58
N PRO A 241 11.91 14.94 -6.62
CA PRO A 241 12.74 15.32 -5.47
C PRO A 241 13.09 14.16 -4.56
N ILE A 242 12.20 13.14 -4.44
CA ILE A 242 12.48 11.92 -3.68
C ILE A 242 13.58 11.12 -4.36
N GLN A 243 13.49 10.94 -5.68
CA GLN A 243 14.54 10.25 -6.47
C GLN A 243 15.90 10.94 -6.32
N THR A 244 15.91 12.27 -6.39
CA THR A 244 17.13 13.06 -6.20
C THR A 244 17.70 12.88 -4.79
N TYR A 245 16.85 12.95 -3.75
CA TYR A 245 17.28 12.74 -2.37
C TYR A 245 17.91 11.36 -2.15
N LEU A 246 17.30 10.30 -2.68
CA LEU A 246 17.79 8.93 -2.52
C LEU A 246 19.12 8.73 -3.25
N ARG A 247 19.23 9.20 -4.48
CA ARG A 247 20.48 9.10 -5.25
C ARG A 247 21.61 9.89 -4.59
N ASP A 248 21.37 11.13 -4.20
CA ASP A 248 22.42 12.04 -3.73
C ASP A 248 22.84 11.77 -2.28
N ASN A 249 21.94 11.24 -1.43
CA ASN A 249 22.22 11.01 0.00
C ASN A 249 22.43 9.54 0.36
N LEU A 250 21.84 8.60 -0.38
CA LEU A 250 21.88 7.18 -0.05
C LEU A 250 22.56 6.32 -1.12
N GLN A 251 22.99 6.93 -2.22
CA GLN A 251 23.58 6.22 -3.39
C GLN A 251 22.69 5.07 -3.88
N GLN A 252 21.38 5.13 -3.60
CA GLN A 252 20.40 4.19 -4.10
C GLN A 252 19.92 4.65 -5.48
N GLU A 253 20.32 3.91 -6.52
CA GLU A 253 19.86 4.15 -7.88
C GLU A 253 18.52 3.45 -8.18
N ASP A 254 18.21 2.36 -7.49
CA ASP A 254 17.05 1.49 -7.72
C ASP A 254 15.81 1.92 -6.91
N LEU A 255 15.40 3.16 -7.07
CA LEU A 255 14.10 3.58 -6.56
C LEU A 255 12.99 3.06 -7.48
N LEU A 256 12.11 2.24 -6.94
CA LEU A 256 10.88 1.86 -7.62
C LEU A 256 9.86 3.00 -7.49
N VAL A 257 9.38 3.48 -8.63
CA VAL A 257 8.36 4.55 -8.69
C VAL A 257 7.10 3.99 -9.30
N ARG A 258 5.95 4.30 -8.69
CA ARG A 258 4.66 3.89 -9.22
C ARG A 258 3.58 4.96 -9.07
N GLN A 259 2.62 4.91 -9.99
CA GLN A 259 1.37 5.65 -9.84
C GLN A 259 0.45 4.88 -8.89
N ILE A 260 -0.12 5.58 -7.93
CA ILE A 260 -1.04 5.03 -6.93
C ILE A 260 -2.36 4.67 -7.61
N GLY A 261 -2.89 3.46 -7.31
CA GLY A 261 -4.11 2.90 -7.89
C GLY A 261 -5.40 3.61 -7.46
N CYS A 262 -6.52 3.10 -7.99
CA CYS A 262 -7.81 3.76 -7.84
C CYS A 262 -8.34 3.69 -6.40
N VAL A 263 -8.18 2.55 -5.73
CA VAL A 263 -8.64 2.36 -4.35
C VAL A 263 -7.92 3.32 -3.41
N ILE A 264 -6.60 3.31 -3.41
CA ILE A 264 -5.82 4.22 -2.57
C ILE A 264 -6.02 5.67 -2.98
N GLY A 265 -6.07 5.95 -4.29
CA GLY A 265 -6.31 7.27 -4.84
C GLY A 265 -7.65 7.88 -4.42
N THR A 266 -8.70 7.06 -4.25
CA THR A 266 -10.01 7.49 -3.72
C THR A 266 -9.87 8.14 -2.34
N HIS A 267 -8.97 7.63 -1.51
CA HIS A 267 -8.74 8.10 -0.14
C HIS A 267 -7.62 9.13 -0.02
N ALA A 268 -6.54 8.99 -0.79
CA ALA A 268 -5.43 9.93 -0.79
C ALA A 268 -5.74 11.23 -1.54
N GLY A 269 -6.57 11.13 -2.58
CA GLY A 269 -6.89 12.23 -3.47
C GLY A 269 -5.78 12.60 -4.45
N PRO A 270 -6.04 13.52 -5.39
CA PRO A 270 -5.05 14.01 -6.33
C PRO A 270 -3.98 14.86 -5.61
N GLY A 271 -2.74 14.86 -6.15
CA GLY A 271 -1.61 15.64 -5.64
C GLY A 271 -0.94 15.03 -4.40
N ALA A 272 -1.25 13.76 -4.08
CA ALA A 272 -0.54 13.02 -3.05
C ALA A 272 0.73 12.38 -3.61
N PHE A 273 1.79 12.37 -2.80
CA PHE A 273 3.04 11.68 -3.09
C PHE A 273 3.71 11.22 -1.79
N GLY A 274 4.53 10.18 -1.88
CA GLY A 274 5.17 9.66 -0.68
C GLY A 274 6.25 8.62 -0.97
N ILE A 275 6.78 8.08 0.11
CA ILE A 275 7.80 7.04 0.10
C ILE A 275 7.50 6.01 1.18
N ALA A 276 7.75 4.74 0.87
CA ALA A 276 7.80 3.66 1.83
C ALA A 276 9.20 3.04 1.86
N PHE A 277 9.63 2.62 3.04
CA PHE A 277 10.96 2.09 3.27
C PHE A 277 11.03 1.26 4.56
N PHE A 278 12.00 0.37 4.62
CA PHE A 278 12.41 -0.23 5.89
C PHE A 278 13.47 0.66 6.57
N ASP A 279 13.40 0.80 7.88
CA ASP A 279 14.38 1.57 8.65
C ASP A 279 15.71 0.80 8.84
N LYS A 280 16.76 1.52 9.26
CA LYS A 280 18.10 0.97 9.42
C LYS A 280 18.23 -0.04 10.56
N ALA A 281 17.22 -0.16 11.44
CA ALA A 281 17.22 -1.13 12.53
C ALA A 281 16.83 -2.54 12.08
N LEU A 282 16.15 -2.67 10.92
CA LEU A 282 15.83 -3.98 10.37
C LEU A 282 17.10 -4.72 9.95
N THR A 283 17.31 -5.86 10.57
CA THR A 283 18.38 -6.80 10.21
C THR A 283 17.77 -8.16 9.92
N LEU A 284 17.97 -8.68 8.71
CA LEU A 284 17.48 -9.99 8.29
C LEU A 284 18.65 -10.80 7.71
N ASP A 285 18.73 -12.07 8.09
CA ASP A 285 19.60 -13.06 7.46
C ASP A 285 18.87 -13.60 6.22
N LEU A 286 19.07 -12.92 5.09
CA LEU A 286 18.44 -13.21 3.78
C LEU A 286 19.14 -14.32 3.03
#